data_044153a586eb441981b23eeb8b5a1c15
#
_entry.id   044153a586eb441981b23eeb8b5a1c15
#
_cell.length_a   1.000
_cell.length_b   1.000
_cell.length_c   1.000
_cell.angle_alpha   90.00
_cell.angle_beta   90.00
_cell.angle_gamma   90.00
#
_symmetry.space_group_name_H-M   'P 1'
#
loop_
_entity.id
_entity.type
_entity.pdbx_description
1 polymer ?
#
loop_
_entity_poly.entity_id
_entity_poly.type
_entity_poly.pdbx_seq_one_letter_code
_entity_poly.pdbx_strand_id
1 'polypeptide(L)'
;KTVNLPLWDQLKKEAIGFFDQMGGSKEAGKILFGLFFNGFYLPHELGHGVQFFVKGDEKGSYKNELFANQIGMQWWRKHGQEANLKSCYDFAQNIMGILPNPVPKGMTVEEYFNKNYDQVSSNPFIYGFLQFGQFIKVYNDKSLGDFDTLIRSYMGIK
;
A
#
# COMPACT_ATOMS: atom_id res chain seq x y z
N LYS A 1 6.96 -6.62 17.16
CA LYS A 1 7.10 -5.54 16.16
C LYS A 1 6.17 -4.39 16.53
N THR A 2 6.58 -3.17 16.26
CA THR A 2 5.79 -1.95 16.47
C THR A 2 5.41 -1.39 15.11
N VAL A 3 4.15 -0.98 14.93
CA VAL A 3 3.70 -0.23 13.76
C VAL A 3 3.81 1.25 14.08
N ASN A 4 4.56 1.99 13.26
CA ASN A 4 4.68 3.43 13.38
C ASN A 4 3.87 4.08 12.24
N LEU A 5 2.81 4.78 12.61
CA LEU A 5 2.00 5.50 11.63
C LEU A 5 2.47 6.97 11.56
N PRO A 6 2.63 7.54 10.36
CA PRO A 6 3.00 8.93 10.23
C PRO A 6 1.86 9.85 10.70
N LEU A 7 2.22 10.99 11.29
CA LEU A 7 1.26 12.00 11.72
C LEU A 7 1.30 13.18 10.74
N TRP A 8 0.12 13.63 10.31
CA TRP A 8 -0.02 14.77 9.39
C TRP A 8 0.77 16.01 9.82
N ASP A 9 0.64 16.36 11.09
CA ASP A 9 1.26 17.58 11.63
C ASP A 9 2.80 17.47 11.80
N GLN A 10 3.36 16.29 11.59
CA GLN A 10 4.80 16.00 11.62
C GLN A 10 5.40 15.84 10.22
N LEU A 11 4.58 15.93 9.17
CA LEU A 11 5.06 15.85 7.81
C LEU A 11 5.88 17.10 7.45
N LYS A 12 6.86 16.90 6.58
CA LYS A 12 7.58 18.01 5.95
C LYS A 12 6.63 18.80 5.04
N LYS A 13 6.87 20.10 4.91
CA LYS A 13 6.03 21.00 4.09
C LYS A 13 5.88 20.52 2.65
N GLU A 14 6.92 19.94 2.09
CA GLU A 14 6.93 19.40 0.72
C GLU A 14 5.93 18.24 0.59
N ALA A 15 5.86 17.35 1.59
CA ALA A 15 4.90 16.24 1.60
C ALA A 15 3.46 16.74 1.78
N ILE A 16 3.24 17.72 2.67
CA ILE A 16 1.92 18.37 2.82
C ILE A 16 1.50 19.00 1.49
N GLY A 17 2.37 19.80 0.87
CA GLY A 17 2.09 20.43 -0.43
C GLY A 17 1.78 19.41 -1.55
N PHE A 18 2.43 18.26 -1.54
CA PHE A 18 2.12 17.17 -2.47
C PHE A 18 0.69 16.63 -2.27
N PHE A 19 0.29 16.36 -1.02
CA PHE A 19 -1.08 15.89 -0.73
C PHE A 19 -2.13 16.97 -1.02
N ASP A 20 -1.84 18.23 -0.71
CA ASP A 20 -2.74 19.36 -0.99
C ASP A 20 -2.98 19.48 -2.52
N GLN A 21 -1.93 19.36 -3.32
CA GLN A 21 -2.02 19.37 -4.77
C GLN A 21 -2.84 18.17 -5.29
N MET A 22 -2.59 16.99 -4.76
CA MET A 22 -3.28 15.76 -5.17
C MET A 22 -4.74 15.74 -4.75
N GLY A 23 -5.07 16.28 -3.58
CA GLY A 23 -6.43 16.39 -3.10
C GLY A 23 -7.22 17.55 -3.71
N GLY A 24 -6.55 18.49 -4.36
CA GLY A 24 -7.14 19.71 -4.89
C GLY A 24 -7.44 20.79 -3.81
N SER A 25 -7.28 20.45 -2.53
CA SER A 25 -7.34 21.36 -1.40
C SER A 25 -6.57 20.80 -0.22
N LYS A 26 -6.26 21.64 0.76
CA LYS A 26 -5.55 21.24 1.98
C LYS A 26 -6.36 20.23 2.82
N GLU A 27 -7.66 20.46 2.94
CA GLU A 27 -8.58 19.59 3.67
C GLU A 27 -8.68 18.22 2.98
N ALA A 28 -8.84 18.18 1.67
CA ALA A 28 -8.91 16.94 0.91
C ALA A 28 -7.57 16.19 0.93
N GLY A 29 -6.44 16.88 0.84
CA GLY A 29 -5.11 16.30 0.99
C GLY A 29 -4.92 15.63 2.36
N LYS A 30 -5.33 16.28 3.43
CA LYS A 30 -5.30 15.72 4.80
C LYS A 30 -6.19 14.47 4.94
N ILE A 31 -7.39 14.50 4.36
CA ILE A 31 -8.31 13.34 4.36
C ILE A 31 -7.68 12.17 3.61
N LEU A 32 -7.14 12.39 2.42
CA LEU A 32 -6.50 11.35 1.62
C LEU A 32 -5.29 10.74 2.33
N PHE A 33 -4.46 11.58 2.95
CA PHE A 33 -3.35 11.11 3.78
C PHE A 33 -3.87 10.21 4.91
N GLY A 34 -4.89 10.65 5.64
CA GLY A 34 -5.50 9.89 6.72
C GLY A 34 -6.06 8.54 6.25
N LEU A 35 -6.74 8.51 5.11
CA LEU A 35 -7.29 7.27 4.53
C LEU A 35 -6.19 6.27 4.18
N PHE A 36 -5.10 6.71 3.55
CA PHE A 36 -4.02 5.81 3.19
C PHE A 36 -3.14 5.45 4.38
N PHE A 37 -2.55 6.44 5.06
CA PHE A 37 -1.45 6.20 5.99
C PHE A 37 -1.89 5.91 7.43
N ASN A 38 -3.10 6.35 7.83
CA ASN A 38 -3.65 6.03 9.13
C ASN A 38 -4.79 5.02 9.06
N GLY A 39 -5.45 4.90 7.92
CA GLY A 39 -6.54 3.96 7.67
C GLY A 39 -6.05 2.67 7.02
N PHE A 40 -5.81 2.68 5.70
CA PHE A 40 -5.46 1.50 4.93
C PHE A 40 -4.12 0.87 5.34
N TYR A 41 -3.13 1.69 5.67
CA TYR A 41 -1.79 1.22 6.01
C TYR A 41 -1.76 0.39 7.30
N LEU A 42 -2.64 0.68 8.27
CA LEU A 42 -2.69 -0.09 9.51
C LEU A 42 -3.02 -1.58 9.28
N PRO A 43 -4.11 -1.97 8.60
CA PRO A 43 -4.35 -3.37 8.27
C PRO A 43 -3.36 -3.95 7.25
N HIS A 44 -2.73 -3.14 6.40
CA HIS A 44 -1.59 -3.58 5.59
C HIS A 44 -0.42 -4.04 6.49
N GLU A 45 -0.06 -3.30 7.52
CA GLU A 45 0.97 -3.69 8.50
C GLU A 45 0.59 -4.95 9.29
N LEU A 46 -0.70 -5.21 9.53
CA LEU A 46 -1.15 -6.49 10.06
C LEU A 46 -0.79 -7.65 9.13
N GLY A 47 -0.85 -7.44 7.81
CA GLY A 47 -0.39 -8.41 6.82
C GLY A 47 1.08 -8.78 7.02
N HIS A 48 1.96 -7.80 7.24
CA HIS A 48 3.36 -8.06 7.61
C HIS A 48 3.50 -8.77 8.96
N GLY A 49 2.60 -8.47 9.90
CA GLY A 49 2.52 -9.19 11.18
C GLY A 49 2.23 -10.69 10.99
N VAL A 50 1.29 -11.03 10.11
CA VAL A 50 0.98 -12.43 9.75
C VAL A 50 2.19 -13.11 9.08
N GLN A 51 2.85 -12.44 8.14
CA GLN A 51 4.06 -12.96 7.50
C GLN A 51 5.15 -13.26 8.53
N PHE A 52 5.42 -12.32 9.42
CA PHE A 52 6.39 -12.51 10.48
C PHE A 52 6.06 -13.67 11.42
N PHE A 53 4.78 -13.82 11.78
CA PHE A 53 4.33 -14.92 12.63
C PHE A 53 4.56 -16.28 11.98
N VAL A 54 4.32 -16.39 10.66
CA VAL A 54 4.42 -17.67 9.92
C VAL A 54 5.86 -18.01 9.53
N LYS A 55 6.64 -17.01 9.09
CA LYS A 55 7.95 -17.24 8.45
C LYS A 55 9.13 -16.62 9.19
N GLY A 56 8.87 -15.82 10.20
CA GLY A 56 9.91 -15.05 10.89
C GLY A 56 10.28 -13.76 10.13
N ASP A 57 11.49 -13.28 10.34
CA ASP A 57 11.96 -12.03 9.74
C ASP A 57 12.54 -12.31 8.35
N GLU A 58 11.76 -12.01 7.30
CA GLU A 58 12.18 -12.12 5.91
C GLU A 58 12.56 -10.74 5.36
N LYS A 59 13.50 -10.72 4.41
CA LYS A 59 13.79 -9.50 3.64
C LYS A 59 12.53 -9.08 2.87
N GLY A 60 12.23 -7.79 2.86
CA GLY A 60 11.11 -7.24 2.10
C GLY A 60 11.18 -7.62 0.61
N SER A 61 10.06 -7.96 0.05
CA SER A 61 9.92 -8.35 -1.36
C SER A 61 8.61 -7.85 -1.95
N TYR A 62 8.53 -7.81 -3.28
CA TYR A 62 7.29 -7.45 -3.97
C TYR A 62 6.10 -8.33 -3.53
N LYS A 63 6.32 -9.62 -3.31
CA LYS A 63 5.26 -10.55 -2.89
C LYS A 63 4.82 -10.31 -1.46
N ASN A 64 5.75 -9.91 -0.58
CA ASN A 64 5.42 -9.58 0.80
C ASN A 64 4.54 -8.33 0.86
N GLU A 65 4.88 -7.28 0.12
CA GLU A 65 4.07 -6.07 0.01
C GLU A 65 2.70 -6.35 -0.65
N LEU A 66 2.69 -7.19 -1.69
CA LEU A 66 1.45 -7.58 -2.37
C LEU A 66 0.48 -8.28 -1.40
N PHE A 67 0.99 -9.24 -0.61
CA PHE A 67 0.19 -9.92 0.39
C PHE A 67 -0.33 -8.95 1.47
N ALA A 68 0.51 -8.05 1.96
CA ALA A 68 0.11 -7.04 2.93
C ALA A 68 -1.00 -6.13 2.38
N ASN A 69 -0.88 -5.71 1.10
CA ASN A 69 -1.94 -4.96 0.40
C ASN A 69 -3.24 -5.79 0.26
N GLN A 70 -3.15 -7.08 0.00
CA GLN A 70 -4.32 -7.97 -0.06
C GLN A 70 -5.02 -8.06 1.30
N ILE A 71 -4.28 -8.21 2.38
CA ILE A 71 -4.82 -8.23 3.75
C ILE A 71 -5.48 -6.89 4.08
N GLY A 72 -4.81 -5.76 3.82
CA GLY A 72 -5.39 -4.43 4.03
C GLY A 72 -6.69 -4.22 3.26
N MET A 73 -6.71 -4.62 1.99
CA MET A 73 -7.89 -4.51 1.11
C MET A 73 -9.07 -5.34 1.64
N GLN A 74 -8.83 -6.59 1.98
CA GLN A 74 -9.90 -7.47 2.45
C GLN A 74 -10.34 -7.16 3.89
N TRP A 75 -9.46 -6.63 4.72
CA TRP A 75 -9.84 -6.09 6.02
C TRP A 75 -10.87 -4.96 5.86
N TRP A 76 -10.60 -3.99 5.01
CA TRP A 76 -11.51 -2.87 4.77
C TRP A 76 -12.83 -3.33 4.14
N ARG A 77 -12.80 -4.26 3.18
CA ARG A 77 -14.03 -4.86 2.62
C ARG A 77 -14.87 -5.57 3.68
N LYS A 78 -14.24 -6.38 4.51
CA LYS A 78 -14.89 -7.09 5.63
C LYS A 78 -15.58 -6.13 6.61
N HIS A 79 -15.07 -4.91 6.75
CA HIS A 79 -15.60 -3.89 7.66
C HIS A 79 -16.44 -2.80 6.95
N GLY A 80 -16.91 -3.05 5.74
CA GLY A 80 -17.81 -2.16 5.01
C GLY A 80 -17.18 -0.82 4.59
N GLN A 81 -15.86 -0.80 4.34
CA GLN A 81 -15.11 0.41 3.99
C GLN A 81 -14.94 0.60 2.47
N GLU A 82 -15.86 0.07 1.65
CA GLU A 82 -15.77 0.15 0.19
C GLU A 82 -15.71 1.59 -0.33
N ALA A 83 -16.46 2.52 0.27
CA ALA A 83 -16.44 3.92 -0.14
C ALA A 83 -15.06 4.56 0.10
N ASN A 84 -14.43 4.25 1.24
CA ASN A 84 -13.07 4.68 1.55
C ASN A 84 -12.04 4.03 0.63
N LEU A 85 -12.19 2.73 0.34
CA LEU A 85 -11.36 2.04 -0.65
C LEU A 85 -11.46 2.66 -2.04
N LYS A 86 -12.68 3.05 -2.45
CA LYS A 86 -12.89 3.73 -3.73
C LYS A 86 -12.17 5.08 -3.76
N SER A 87 -12.25 5.86 -2.68
CA SER A 87 -11.52 7.13 -2.57
C SER A 87 -10.01 6.93 -2.66
N CYS A 88 -9.47 5.91 -1.98
CA CYS A 88 -8.07 5.52 -2.09
C CYS A 88 -7.70 5.09 -3.52
N TYR A 89 -8.58 4.33 -4.18
CA TYR A 89 -8.36 3.87 -5.55
C TYR A 89 -8.30 5.04 -6.54
N ASP A 90 -9.23 5.98 -6.46
CA ASP A 90 -9.26 7.15 -7.34
C ASP A 90 -8.01 8.02 -7.14
N PHE A 91 -7.60 8.21 -5.90
CA PHE A 91 -6.36 8.89 -5.58
C PHE A 91 -5.13 8.16 -6.14
N ALA A 92 -5.05 6.84 -5.96
CA ALA A 92 -3.95 6.04 -6.50
C ALA A 92 -3.87 6.13 -8.03
N GLN A 93 -5.02 6.10 -8.73
CA GLN A 93 -5.08 6.27 -10.18
C GLN A 93 -4.53 7.65 -10.61
N ASN A 94 -4.94 8.71 -9.93
CA ASN A 94 -4.48 10.07 -10.23
C ASN A 94 -2.96 10.20 -10.01
N ILE A 95 -2.45 9.67 -8.89
CA ILE A 95 -1.02 9.69 -8.58
C ILE A 95 -0.21 8.92 -9.62
N MET A 96 -0.67 7.74 -10.03
CA MET A 96 0.02 6.94 -11.04
C MET A 96 0.16 7.65 -12.38
N GLY A 97 -0.73 8.59 -12.70
CA GLY A 97 -0.63 9.45 -13.87
C GLY A 97 0.45 10.54 -13.78
N ILE A 98 0.97 10.81 -12.58
CA ILE A 98 1.91 11.92 -12.32
C ILE A 98 3.29 11.39 -11.93
N LEU A 99 3.37 10.30 -11.19
CA LEU A 99 4.64 9.73 -10.77
C LEU A 99 5.41 9.15 -11.96
N PRO A 100 6.71 9.44 -12.08
CA PRO A 100 7.54 8.85 -13.13
C PRO A 100 7.64 7.34 -12.90
N ASN A 101 7.51 6.56 -13.98
CA ASN A 101 7.73 5.12 -13.92
C ASN A 101 9.23 4.84 -13.73
N PRO A 102 9.65 4.27 -12.60
CA PRO A 102 11.06 3.98 -12.34
C PRO A 102 11.55 2.68 -12.99
N VAL A 103 10.62 1.86 -13.53
CA VAL A 103 10.93 0.52 -14.03
C VAL A 103 11.53 0.61 -15.45
N PRO A 104 12.76 0.11 -15.66
CA PRO A 104 13.39 0.12 -16.98
C PRO A 104 12.59 -0.70 -18.02
N LYS A 105 12.68 -0.30 -19.27
CA LYS A 105 12.07 -1.03 -20.39
C LYS A 105 12.58 -2.48 -20.40
N GLY A 106 11.67 -3.43 -20.49
CA GLY A 106 11.98 -4.86 -20.55
C GLY A 106 12.12 -5.54 -19.18
N MET A 107 11.96 -4.82 -18.09
CA MET A 107 11.92 -5.37 -16.73
C MET A 107 10.51 -5.35 -16.19
N THR A 108 10.11 -6.37 -15.43
CA THR A 108 8.84 -6.34 -14.70
C THR A 108 8.95 -5.52 -13.41
N VAL A 109 7.82 -5.03 -12.91
CA VAL A 109 7.76 -4.30 -11.63
C VAL A 109 8.28 -5.16 -10.47
N GLU A 110 7.94 -6.45 -10.45
CA GLU A 110 8.40 -7.39 -9.43
C GLU A 110 9.93 -7.57 -9.46
N GLU A 111 10.51 -7.78 -10.64
CA GLU A 111 11.96 -7.89 -10.78
C GLU A 111 12.68 -6.63 -10.35
N TYR A 112 12.16 -5.47 -10.75
CA TYR A 112 12.74 -4.19 -10.37
C TYR A 112 12.70 -3.98 -8.86
N PHE A 113 11.55 -4.21 -8.22
CA PHE A 113 11.37 -4.09 -6.78
C PHE A 113 12.34 -5.00 -6.01
N ASN A 114 12.34 -6.29 -6.34
CA ASN A 114 13.17 -7.28 -5.62
C ASN A 114 14.68 -7.02 -5.79
N LYS A 115 15.08 -6.57 -6.97
CA LYS A 115 16.51 -6.30 -7.26
C LYS A 115 17.02 -5.02 -6.59
N ASN A 116 16.13 -4.02 -6.42
CA ASN A 116 16.52 -2.69 -5.96
C ASN A 116 15.85 -2.32 -4.62
N TYR A 117 15.47 -3.29 -3.80
CA TYR A 117 14.65 -3.07 -2.59
C TYR A 117 15.17 -1.94 -1.70
N ASP A 118 16.47 -1.90 -1.40
CA ASP A 118 17.05 -0.90 -0.50
C ASP A 118 16.96 0.54 -1.09
N GLN A 119 17.15 0.68 -2.40
CA GLN A 119 16.98 1.94 -3.11
C GLN A 119 15.50 2.34 -3.18
N VAL A 120 14.64 1.39 -3.49
CA VAL A 120 13.19 1.59 -3.60
C VAL A 120 12.62 2.05 -2.25
N SER A 121 12.91 1.34 -1.17
CA SER A 121 12.38 1.63 0.17
C SER A 121 12.88 2.97 0.74
N SER A 122 14.05 3.45 0.29
CA SER A 122 14.61 4.73 0.72
C SER A 122 14.10 5.95 -0.09
N ASN A 123 13.44 5.73 -1.24
CA ASN A 123 12.94 6.80 -2.10
C ASN A 123 11.41 6.82 -2.10
N PRO A 124 10.75 7.80 -1.44
CA PRO A 124 9.29 7.84 -1.29
C PRO A 124 8.52 7.91 -2.61
N PHE A 125 9.08 8.51 -3.66
CA PHE A 125 8.43 8.60 -4.96
C PHE A 125 8.45 7.24 -5.70
N ILE A 126 9.59 6.55 -5.67
CA ILE A 126 9.73 5.21 -6.25
C ILE A 126 8.88 4.21 -5.48
N TYR A 127 8.98 4.24 -4.14
CA TYR A 127 8.17 3.37 -3.28
C TYR A 127 6.68 3.62 -3.47
N GLY A 128 6.27 4.91 -3.52
CA GLY A 128 4.89 5.31 -3.78
C GLY A 128 4.37 4.79 -5.12
N PHE A 129 5.14 4.94 -6.20
CA PHE A 129 4.77 4.39 -7.52
C PHE A 129 4.47 2.88 -7.44
N LEU A 130 5.34 2.13 -6.77
CA LEU A 130 5.20 0.68 -6.68
C LEU A 130 4.03 0.27 -5.76
N GLN A 131 3.86 0.95 -4.63
CA GLN A 131 2.77 0.67 -3.68
C GLN A 131 1.39 1.03 -4.24
N PHE A 132 1.24 2.21 -4.88
CA PHE A 132 -0.02 2.57 -5.52
C PHE A 132 -0.34 1.66 -6.70
N GLY A 133 0.67 1.24 -7.48
CA GLY A 133 0.48 0.26 -8.54
C GLY A 133 -0.01 -1.09 -8.01
N GLN A 134 0.54 -1.57 -6.90
CA GLN A 134 0.06 -2.79 -6.25
C GLN A 134 -1.34 -2.62 -5.66
N PHE A 135 -1.63 -1.48 -5.01
CA PHE A 135 -2.96 -1.18 -4.49
C PHE A 135 -4.02 -1.27 -5.59
N ILE A 136 -3.78 -0.62 -6.73
CA ILE A 136 -4.68 -0.67 -7.90
C ILE A 136 -4.86 -2.10 -8.40
N LYS A 137 -3.77 -2.86 -8.51
CA LYS A 137 -3.79 -4.26 -8.93
C LYS A 137 -4.69 -5.10 -8.00
N VAL A 138 -4.50 -4.98 -6.69
CA VAL A 138 -5.28 -5.74 -5.70
C VAL A 138 -6.74 -5.29 -5.67
N TYR A 139 -7.01 -3.98 -5.79
CA TYR A 139 -8.38 -3.46 -5.84
C TYR A 139 -9.18 -4.06 -7.00
N ASN A 140 -8.54 -4.22 -8.16
CA ASN A 140 -9.16 -4.75 -9.38
C ASN A 140 -9.22 -6.27 -9.43
N ASP A 141 -8.51 -6.97 -8.54
CA ASP A 141 -8.52 -8.44 -8.51
C ASP A 141 -9.83 -8.97 -7.93
N LYS A 142 -10.70 -9.45 -8.82
CA LYS A 142 -12.00 -10.05 -8.47
C LYS A 142 -11.89 -11.51 -8.01
N SER A 143 -10.73 -12.14 -8.19
CA SER A 143 -10.47 -13.52 -7.76
C SER A 143 -9.93 -13.60 -6.33
N LEU A 144 -9.61 -12.45 -5.73
CA LEU A 144 -9.06 -12.37 -4.38
C LEU A 144 -10.07 -12.94 -3.36
N GLY A 145 -9.65 -13.96 -2.61
CA GLY A 145 -10.43 -14.53 -1.51
C GLY A 145 -10.74 -13.50 -0.43
N ASP A 146 -11.73 -13.79 0.41
CA ASP A 146 -12.03 -12.95 1.57
C ASP A 146 -10.88 -12.92 2.60
N PHE A 147 -11.01 -12.03 3.58
CA PHE A 147 -9.97 -11.82 4.60
C PHE A 147 -9.59 -13.11 5.33
N ASP A 148 -10.59 -13.88 5.77
CA ASP A 148 -10.35 -15.09 6.57
C ASP A 148 -9.73 -16.20 5.71
N THR A 149 -10.19 -16.33 4.47
CA THR A 149 -9.60 -17.27 3.48
C THR A 149 -8.14 -16.95 3.18
N LEU A 150 -7.79 -15.67 3.01
CA LEU A 150 -6.41 -15.26 2.79
C LEU A 150 -5.51 -15.62 3.97
N ILE A 151 -5.93 -15.30 5.19
CA ILE A 151 -5.19 -15.62 6.41
C ILE A 151 -5.00 -17.13 6.55
N ARG A 152 -6.09 -17.91 6.47
CA ARG A 152 -6.04 -19.38 6.59
C ARG A 152 -5.11 -20.00 5.54
N SER A 153 -5.26 -19.58 4.29
CA SER A 153 -4.41 -20.07 3.20
C SER A 153 -2.93 -19.79 3.44
N TYR A 154 -2.61 -18.57 3.89
CA TYR A 154 -1.23 -18.19 4.16
C TYR A 154 -0.62 -18.96 5.34
N MET A 155 -1.43 -19.24 6.37
CA MET A 155 -1.03 -20.02 7.55
C MET A 155 -1.06 -21.53 7.30
N GLY A 156 -1.50 -22.01 6.13
CA GLY A 156 -1.66 -23.45 5.84
C GLY A 156 -2.77 -24.13 6.66
N ILE A 157 -3.75 -23.36 7.13
CA ILE A 157 -4.90 -23.88 7.92
C ILE A 157 -6.01 -24.25 6.93
N LYS A 158 -6.43 -25.51 6.97
CA LYS A 158 -7.56 -26.03 6.18
C LYS A 158 -8.90 -25.69 6.81
#